data_5420693ef3d23b665c0cbbdcbb4e7b6d
#
_entry.id   5420693ef3d23b665c0cbbdcbb4e7b6d
#
_cell.length_a   1.000
_cell.length_b   1.000
_cell.length_c   1.000
_cell.angle_alpha   90.00
_cell.angle_beta   90.00
_cell.angle_gamma   90.00
#
_symmetry.space_group_name_H-M   'P 1'
#
loop_
_entity.id
_entity.type
_entity.pdbx_description
1 polymer ?
#
loop_
_entity_poly.entity_id
_entity_poly.type
_entity_poly.pdbx_seq_one_letter_code
_entity_poly.pdbx_strand_id
1 'polypeptide(L)'
;MRLIVRRERPHPGAQLRITDADGMRITCSATNTPDRPSAELELRHRLRARAEDRIRAARSTGLRNLPLHDTAQNRVWLEIVQLALDLLAWLPMLALTGQARLWEPRRLRFRLFSAAAQLVTTGRRRILRLARHWPWTGEITGALERLILLPNPG
;
A
#
# COMPACT_ATOMS: atom_id res chain seq x y z
N MET A 1 25.21 -21.43 10.26
CA MET A 1 24.14 -20.47 10.53
C MET A 1 24.70 -19.34 11.40
N ARG A 2 24.45 -18.10 11.07
CA ARG A 2 24.91 -16.91 11.79
C ARG A 2 23.70 -16.23 12.45
N LEU A 3 23.80 -15.90 13.73
CA LEU A 3 22.80 -15.15 14.47
C LEU A 3 23.27 -13.70 14.59
N ILE A 4 22.41 -12.76 14.21
CA ILE A 4 22.64 -11.33 14.33
C ILE A 4 21.68 -10.82 15.38
N VAL A 5 22.22 -10.23 16.45
CA VAL A 5 21.47 -9.61 17.53
C VAL A 5 21.64 -8.09 17.40
N ARG A 6 20.54 -7.38 17.31
CA ARG A 6 20.52 -5.93 17.26
C ARG A 6 19.91 -5.38 18.55
N ARG A 7 20.60 -4.42 19.15
CA ARG A 7 20.12 -3.65 20.29
C ARG A 7 19.90 -2.21 19.85
N GLU A 8 18.68 -1.70 19.97
CA GLU A 8 18.33 -0.35 19.54
C GLU A 8 17.43 0.35 20.55
N ARG A 9 17.48 1.68 20.58
CA ARG A 9 16.49 2.47 21.32
C ARG A 9 15.12 2.30 20.66
N PRO A 10 14.07 1.98 21.45
CA PRO A 10 12.72 1.93 20.90
C PRO A 10 12.28 3.34 20.47
N HIS A 11 11.38 3.39 19.50
CA HIS A 11 10.76 4.64 19.07
C HIS A 11 10.04 5.29 20.26
N PRO A 12 10.05 6.63 20.41
CA PRO A 12 9.28 7.32 21.44
C PRO A 12 7.81 6.87 21.44
N GLY A 13 7.31 6.47 22.62
CA GLY A 13 5.96 5.91 22.78
C GLY A 13 5.81 4.43 22.46
N ALA A 14 6.86 3.72 22.04
CA ALA A 14 6.80 2.28 21.84
C ALA A 14 6.80 1.53 23.19
N GLN A 15 5.88 0.56 23.34
CA GLN A 15 5.89 -0.33 24.49
C GLN A 15 7.05 -1.33 24.39
N LEU A 16 7.77 -1.51 25.48
CA LEU A 16 8.79 -2.52 25.61
C LEU A 16 8.14 -3.91 25.69
N ARG A 17 8.79 -4.90 25.11
CA ARG A 17 8.38 -6.30 25.16
C ARG A 17 9.16 -7.02 26.27
N ILE A 18 8.68 -8.20 26.67
CA ILE A 18 9.33 -9.03 27.65
C ILE A 18 10.76 -9.46 27.25
N THR A 19 11.06 -9.42 25.95
CA THR A 19 12.37 -9.72 25.37
C THR A 19 13.32 -8.52 25.34
N ASP A 20 12.85 -7.33 25.72
CA ASP A 20 13.64 -6.12 25.73
C ASP A 20 14.37 -5.99 27.07
N ALA A 21 15.63 -5.56 27.04
CA ALA A 21 16.46 -5.43 28.22
C ALA A 21 17.04 -4.02 28.34
N ASP A 22 17.15 -3.52 29.57
CA ASP A 22 17.75 -2.20 29.91
C ASP A 22 17.11 -1.05 29.11
N GLY A 23 15.81 -1.08 28.88
CA GLY A 23 15.11 -0.06 28.10
C GLY A 23 15.41 -0.10 26.59
N MET A 24 16.09 -1.11 26.10
CA MET A 24 16.48 -1.27 24.71
C MET A 24 15.70 -2.44 24.07
N ARG A 25 15.27 -2.21 22.81
CA ARG A 25 14.66 -3.26 22.01
C ARG A 25 15.73 -4.21 21.48
N ILE A 26 15.52 -5.49 21.71
CA ILE A 26 16.38 -6.54 21.19
C ILE A 26 15.67 -7.28 20.07
N THR A 27 16.28 -7.30 18.89
CA THR A 27 15.78 -8.05 17.72
C THR A 27 16.85 -9.01 17.24
N CYS A 28 16.45 -10.25 16.96
CA CYS A 28 17.34 -11.29 16.46
C CYS A 28 16.94 -11.69 15.05
N SER A 29 17.94 -11.90 14.21
CA SER A 29 17.78 -12.50 12.89
C SER A 29 18.82 -13.58 12.64
N ALA A 30 18.41 -14.68 12.00
CA ALA A 30 19.31 -15.77 11.63
C ALA A 30 19.48 -15.81 10.11
N THR A 31 20.70 -16.12 9.67
CA THR A 31 21.01 -16.28 8.25
C THR A 31 22.03 -17.41 8.04
N ASN A 32 21.93 -18.07 6.91
CA ASN A 32 22.93 -19.03 6.41
C ASN A 32 23.80 -18.44 5.29
N THR A 33 23.64 -17.14 4.97
CA THR A 33 24.43 -16.46 3.95
C THR A 33 25.87 -16.32 4.44
N PRO A 34 26.87 -16.92 3.76
CA PRO A 34 28.27 -16.76 4.10
C PRO A 34 28.80 -15.37 3.66
N ASP A 35 29.90 -14.98 4.22
CA ASP A 35 30.83 -13.93 3.74
C ASP A 35 30.20 -12.57 3.39
N ARG A 36 29.15 -12.18 4.09
CA ARG A 36 28.54 -10.86 3.96
C ARG A 36 28.69 -10.02 5.24
N PRO A 37 28.96 -8.72 5.10
CA PRO A 37 29.00 -7.79 6.24
C PRO A 37 27.68 -7.79 7.01
N SER A 38 27.74 -7.64 8.33
CA SER A 38 26.55 -7.60 9.20
C SER A 38 25.60 -6.48 8.82
N ALA A 39 26.11 -5.33 8.40
CA ALA A 39 25.31 -4.18 7.97
C ALA A 39 24.47 -4.48 6.71
N GLU A 40 25.04 -5.22 5.75
CA GLU A 40 24.32 -5.63 4.54
C GLU A 40 23.23 -6.65 4.87
N LEU A 41 23.52 -7.61 5.73
CA LEU A 41 22.53 -8.59 6.18
C LEU A 41 21.39 -7.95 6.97
N GLU A 42 21.70 -6.95 7.80
CA GLU A 42 20.70 -6.17 8.50
C GLU A 42 19.83 -5.36 7.55
N LEU A 43 20.43 -4.67 6.57
CA LEU A 43 19.68 -3.92 5.55
C LEU A 43 18.73 -4.85 4.79
N ARG A 44 19.21 -6.02 4.35
CA ARG A 44 18.39 -7.03 3.68
C ARG A 44 17.24 -7.52 4.58
N HIS A 45 17.48 -7.69 5.87
CA HIS A 45 16.44 -8.05 6.82
C HIS A 45 15.38 -6.94 6.98
N ARG A 46 15.82 -5.68 7.06
CA ARG A 46 14.88 -4.53 7.10
C ARG A 46 14.04 -4.40 5.82
N LEU A 47 14.60 -4.73 4.66
CA LEU A 47 13.86 -4.71 3.39
C LEU A 47 12.70 -5.73 3.36
N ARG A 48 12.70 -6.72 4.25
CA ARG A 48 11.58 -7.65 4.43
C ARG A 48 10.28 -6.92 4.80
N ALA A 49 10.36 -5.81 5.52
CA ALA A 49 9.19 -5.00 5.84
C ALA A 49 8.41 -4.56 4.58
N ARG A 50 9.09 -4.35 3.46
CA ARG A 50 8.44 -4.02 2.17
C ARG A 50 7.60 -5.18 1.64
N ALA A 51 8.04 -6.43 1.83
CA ALA A 51 7.24 -7.60 1.45
C ALA A 51 6.02 -7.74 2.36
N GLU A 52 6.19 -7.50 3.66
CA GLU A 52 5.08 -7.50 4.62
C GLU A 52 4.04 -6.41 4.31
N ASP A 53 4.48 -5.23 3.90
CA ASP A 53 3.59 -4.15 3.46
C ASP A 53 2.84 -4.50 2.18
N ARG A 54 3.49 -5.16 1.22
CA ARG A 54 2.81 -5.66 0.00
C ARG A 54 1.78 -6.72 0.32
N ILE A 55 2.07 -7.66 1.21
CA ILE A 55 1.12 -8.67 1.67
C ILE A 55 -0.06 -7.99 2.38
N ARG A 56 0.19 -7.00 3.22
CA ARG A 56 -0.85 -6.21 3.88
C ARG A 56 -1.73 -5.48 2.87
N ALA A 57 -1.12 -4.84 1.87
CA ALA A 57 -1.82 -4.17 0.78
C ALA A 57 -2.70 -5.16 0.00
N ALA A 58 -2.17 -6.32 -0.37
CA ALA A 58 -2.90 -7.36 -1.06
C ALA A 58 -4.10 -7.87 -0.25
N ARG A 59 -3.93 -8.12 1.04
CA ARG A 59 -5.03 -8.50 1.94
C ARG A 59 -6.10 -7.42 2.07
N SER A 60 -5.71 -6.14 2.03
CA SER A 60 -6.64 -5.01 2.06
C SER A 60 -7.37 -4.80 0.73
N THR A 61 -6.83 -5.31 -0.36
CA THR A 61 -7.37 -5.16 -1.72
C THR A 61 -8.32 -6.30 -2.12
N GLY A 62 -8.19 -7.48 -1.50
CA GLY A 62 -9.09 -8.60 -1.81
C GLY A 62 -8.50 -9.99 -1.61
N LEU A 63 -7.20 -10.09 -1.27
CA LEU A 63 -6.53 -11.38 -1.10
C LEU A 63 -6.76 -12.02 0.29
N ARG A 64 -7.61 -11.44 1.13
CA ARG A 64 -7.83 -11.95 2.48
C ARG A 64 -8.51 -13.30 2.49
N ASN A 65 -9.46 -13.48 1.59
CA ASN A 65 -10.20 -14.73 1.38
C ASN A 65 -10.34 -14.95 -0.11
N LEU A 66 -10.36 -16.21 -0.53
CA LEU A 66 -10.77 -16.60 -1.87
C LEU A 66 -12.30 -16.71 -1.86
N PRO A 67 -13.03 -15.82 -2.57
CA PRO A 67 -14.47 -15.70 -2.40
C PRO A 67 -15.28 -16.72 -3.17
N LEU A 68 -14.65 -17.51 -4.05
CA LEU A 68 -15.33 -18.40 -4.97
C LEU A 68 -15.06 -19.87 -4.62
N HIS A 69 -15.98 -20.77 -4.99
CA HIS A 69 -15.84 -22.20 -4.68
C HIS A 69 -14.90 -22.91 -5.66
N ASP A 70 -14.88 -22.48 -6.91
CA ASP A 70 -14.08 -23.09 -7.96
C ASP A 70 -12.67 -22.51 -8.02
N THR A 71 -11.67 -23.38 -8.23
CA THR A 71 -10.25 -22.99 -8.33
C THR A 71 -9.99 -22.10 -9.56
N ALA A 72 -10.63 -22.37 -10.70
CA ALA A 72 -10.44 -21.58 -11.90
C ALA A 72 -11.00 -20.16 -11.71
N GLN A 73 -12.14 -20.03 -11.06
CA GLN A 73 -12.72 -18.73 -10.73
C GLN A 73 -11.85 -17.96 -9.72
N ASN A 74 -11.31 -18.63 -8.72
CA ASN A 74 -10.38 -18.01 -7.76
C ASN A 74 -9.08 -17.58 -8.45
N ARG A 75 -8.63 -18.25 -9.48
CA ARG A 75 -7.52 -17.83 -10.32
C ARG A 75 -7.79 -16.47 -10.98
N VAL A 76 -8.95 -16.31 -11.59
CA VAL A 76 -9.39 -15.02 -12.16
C VAL A 76 -9.47 -13.95 -11.07
N TRP A 77 -9.96 -14.29 -9.89
CA TRP A 77 -9.97 -13.37 -8.75
C TRP A 77 -8.57 -12.89 -8.36
N LEU A 78 -7.59 -13.77 -8.34
CA LEU A 78 -6.19 -13.42 -8.05
C LEU A 78 -5.61 -12.45 -9.10
N GLU A 79 -5.91 -12.66 -10.39
CA GLU A 79 -5.52 -11.76 -11.48
C GLU A 79 -6.14 -10.36 -11.28
N ILE A 80 -7.43 -10.29 -10.93
CA ILE A 80 -8.10 -9.02 -10.63
C ILE A 80 -7.45 -8.31 -9.44
N VAL A 81 -7.12 -9.05 -8.39
CA VAL A 81 -6.43 -8.47 -7.21
C VAL A 81 -5.04 -7.96 -7.58
N GLN A 82 -4.31 -8.67 -8.43
CA GLN A 82 -3.01 -8.24 -8.92
C GLN A 82 -3.12 -6.93 -9.71
N LEU A 83 -4.03 -6.83 -10.68
CA LEU A 83 -4.29 -5.60 -11.43
C LEU A 83 -4.66 -4.44 -10.51
N ALA A 84 -5.52 -4.70 -9.52
CA ALA A 84 -5.90 -3.69 -8.53
C ALA A 84 -4.71 -3.20 -7.70
N LEU A 85 -3.77 -4.09 -7.34
CA LEU A 85 -2.55 -3.72 -6.62
C LEU A 85 -1.61 -2.86 -7.47
N ASP A 86 -1.46 -3.17 -8.75
CA ASP A 86 -0.66 -2.38 -9.68
C ASP A 86 -1.25 -0.97 -9.86
N LEU A 87 -2.56 -0.87 -10.05
CA LEU A 87 -3.26 0.42 -10.11
C LEU A 87 -3.12 1.22 -8.82
N LEU A 88 -3.22 0.56 -7.66
CA LEU A 88 -3.01 1.21 -6.36
C LEU A 88 -1.56 1.62 -6.12
N ALA A 89 -0.58 0.96 -6.73
CA ALA A 89 0.81 1.37 -6.69
C ALA A 89 1.09 2.58 -7.61
N TRP A 90 0.49 2.61 -8.79
CA TRP A 90 0.67 3.70 -9.76
C TRP A 90 -0.10 4.97 -9.40
N LEU A 91 -1.29 4.84 -8.81
CA LEU A 91 -2.12 6.00 -8.46
C LEU A 91 -1.38 7.05 -7.61
N PRO A 92 -0.67 6.70 -6.51
CA PRO A 92 0.11 7.64 -5.75
C PRO A 92 1.26 8.28 -6.54
N MET A 93 1.83 7.54 -7.48
CA MET A 93 2.97 8.01 -8.28
C MET A 93 2.53 9.00 -9.35
N LEU A 94 1.42 8.72 -10.03
CA LEU A 94 1.00 9.43 -11.23
C LEU A 94 -0.01 10.53 -10.93
N ALA A 95 -0.88 10.33 -9.93
CA ALA A 95 -2.05 11.17 -9.72
C ALA A 95 -2.09 11.92 -8.38
N LEU A 96 -1.43 11.42 -7.33
CA LEU A 96 -1.51 12.01 -6.00
C LEU A 96 -0.29 12.85 -5.65
N THR A 97 -0.49 13.85 -4.78
CA THR A 97 0.55 14.76 -4.29
C THR A 97 0.56 14.84 -2.77
N GLY A 98 1.61 15.39 -2.19
CA GLY A 98 1.70 15.63 -0.75
C GLY A 98 1.43 14.39 0.10
N GLN A 99 0.64 14.55 1.15
CA GLN A 99 0.29 13.47 2.08
C GLN A 99 -0.57 12.37 1.44
N ALA A 100 -1.32 12.68 0.39
CA ALA A 100 -2.16 11.70 -0.29
C ALA A 100 -1.33 10.57 -0.95
N ARG A 101 -0.09 10.84 -1.35
CA ARG A 101 0.84 9.84 -1.89
C ARG A 101 1.21 8.74 -0.90
N LEU A 102 1.08 9.01 0.39
CA LEU A 102 1.43 8.09 1.48
C LEU A 102 0.22 7.28 1.98
N TRP A 103 -0.93 7.45 1.36
CA TRP A 103 -2.13 6.73 1.79
C TRP A 103 -2.07 5.25 1.43
N GLU A 104 -2.28 4.41 2.44
CA GLU A 104 -2.43 2.98 2.26
C GLU A 104 -3.71 2.63 1.45
N PRO A 105 -3.78 1.45 0.82
CA PRO A 105 -4.93 1.02 0.01
C PRO A 105 -6.29 1.18 0.72
N ARG A 106 -6.33 0.93 2.03
CA ARG A 106 -7.55 1.10 2.83
C ARG A 106 -8.02 2.55 2.90
N ARG A 107 -7.06 3.49 3.02
CA ARG A 107 -7.36 4.94 3.02
C ARG A 107 -7.76 5.43 1.64
N LEU A 108 -7.09 4.97 0.58
CA LEU A 108 -7.45 5.28 -0.79
C LEU A 108 -8.86 4.83 -1.10
N ARG A 109 -9.22 3.59 -0.75
CA ARG A 109 -10.58 3.07 -0.92
C ARG A 109 -11.62 3.94 -0.23
N PHE A 110 -11.41 4.32 1.02
CA PHE A 110 -12.34 5.15 1.76
C PHE A 110 -12.41 6.57 1.22
N ARG A 111 -11.27 7.20 0.97
CA ARG A 111 -11.22 8.65 0.67
C ARG A 111 -11.50 8.98 -0.79
N LEU A 112 -11.05 8.14 -1.72
CA LEU A 112 -11.17 8.40 -3.16
C LEU A 112 -12.28 7.54 -3.79
N PHE A 113 -12.29 6.24 -3.53
CA PHE A 113 -13.18 5.32 -4.25
C PHE A 113 -14.56 5.13 -3.60
N SER A 114 -14.77 5.62 -2.36
CA SER A 114 -16.09 5.61 -1.70
C SER A 114 -16.81 6.96 -1.81
N ALA A 115 -16.29 7.91 -2.58
CA ALA A 115 -16.93 9.18 -2.82
C ALA A 115 -18.23 8.98 -3.59
N ALA A 116 -19.34 9.49 -3.05
CA ALA A 116 -20.62 9.47 -3.76
C ALA A 116 -20.57 10.43 -4.95
N ALA A 117 -21.03 9.97 -6.10
CA ALA A 117 -21.07 10.76 -7.31
C ALA A 117 -22.33 10.44 -8.13
N GLN A 118 -22.81 11.44 -8.87
CA GLN A 118 -23.92 11.32 -9.81
C GLN A 118 -23.40 11.47 -11.23
N LEU A 119 -23.68 10.48 -12.08
CA LEU A 119 -23.41 10.61 -13.51
C LEU A 119 -24.54 11.42 -14.17
N VAL A 120 -24.19 12.58 -14.68
CA VAL A 120 -25.12 13.46 -15.38
C VAL A 120 -24.77 13.50 -16.86
N THR A 121 -25.76 13.27 -17.73
CA THR A 121 -25.62 13.42 -19.18
C THR A 121 -26.25 14.72 -19.61
N THR A 122 -25.47 15.61 -20.21
CA THR A 122 -25.94 16.90 -20.74
C THR A 122 -25.49 17.00 -22.19
N GLY A 123 -26.46 16.94 -23.14
CA GLY A 123 -26.14 16.88 -24.56
C GLY A 123 -25.25 15.68 -24.87
N ARG A 124 -24.04 15.91 -25.44
CA ARG A 124 -23.09 14.86 -25.81
C ARG A 124 -22.03 14.61 -24.73
N ARG A 125 -22.14 15.24 -23.55
CA ARG A 125 -21.14 15.15 -22.46
C ARG A 125 -21.67 14.35 -21.29
N ARG A 126 -20.83 13.48 -20.76
CA ARG A 126 -21.03 12.79 -19.48
C ARG A 126 -20.20 13.49 -18.42
N ILE A 127 -20.84 13.92 -17.35
CA ILE A 127 -20.21 14.68 -16.27
C ILE A 127 -20.43 13.89 -14.98
N LEU A 128 -19.36 13.61 -14.25
CA LEU A 128 -19.43 13.01 -12.94
C LEU A 128 -19.46 14.13 -11.88
N ARG A 129 -20.61 14.31 -11.23
CA ARG A 129 -20.78 15.26 -10.14
C ARG A 129 -20.49 14.60 -8.82
N LEU A 130 -19.38 14.97 -8.19
CA LEU A 130 -19.02 14.52 -6.85
C LEU A 130 -19.84 15.26 -5.79
N ALA A 131 -20.08 14.60 -4.64
CA ALA A 131 -20.74 15.21 -3.50
C ALA A 131 -19.90 16.37 -2.96
N ARG A 132 -20.46 17.58 -2.96
CA ARG A 132 -19.76 18.83 -2.60
C ARG A 132 -19.18 18.82 -1.18
N HIS A 133 -19.83 18.12 -0.27
CA HIS A 133 -19.42 18.02 1.14
C HIS A 133 -18.39 16.93 1.40
N TRP A 134 -17.97 16.16 0.36
CA TRP A 134 -16.95 15.14 0.53
C TRP A 134 -15.58 15.80 0.77
N PRO A 135 -14.91 15.53 1.90
CA PRO A 135 -13.71 16.28 2.29
C PRO A 135 -12.54 16.15 1.31
N TRP A 136 -12.49 15.06 0.54
CA TRP A 136 -11.41 14.77 -0.40
C TRP A 136 -11.77 14.99 -1.87
N THR A 137 -12.83 15.75 -2.13
CA THR A 137 -13.24 16.08 -3.52
C THR A 137 -12.10 16.77 -4.29
N GLY A 138 -11.36 17.67 -3.64
CA GLY A 138 -10.21 18.34 -4.25
C GLY A 138 -9.09 17.38 -4.64
N GLU A 139 -8.82 16.34 -3.83
CA GLU A 139 -7.84 15.31 -4.16
C GLU A 139 -8.28 14.46 -5.37
N ILE A 140 -9.57 14.16 -5.47
CA ILE A 140 -10.13 13.38 -6.59
C ILE A 140 -10.04 14.18 -7.88
N THR A 141 -10.47 15.44 -7.88
CA THR A 141 -10.45 16.31 -9.08
C THR A 141 -9.02 16.59 -9.53
N GLY A 142 -8.12 16.94 -8.60
CA GLY A 142 -6.72 17.17 -8.92
C GLY A 142 -5.99 15.92 -9.39
N ALA A 143 -6.37 14.73 -8.90
CA ALA A 143 -5.83 13.46 -9.38
C ALA A 143 -6.27 13.19 -10.83
N LEU A 144 -7.54 13.44 -11.17
CA LEU A 144 -8.05 13.28 -12.53
C LEU A 144 -7.38 14.26 -13.51
N GLU A 145 -7.20 15.52 -13.11
CA GLU A 145 -6.51 16.52 -13.93
C GLU A 145 -5.09 16.07 -14.27
N ARG A 146 -4.34 15.56 -13.29
CA ARG A 146 -2.98 15.05 -13.51
C ARG A 146 -2.95 13.83 -14.42
N LEU A 147 -3.91 12.92 -14.27
CA LEU A 147 -4.01 11.74 -15.15
C LEU A 147 -4.31 12.10 -16.60
N ILE A 148 -5.15 13.13 -16.83
CA ILE A 148 -5.48 13.63 -18.18
C ILE A 148 -4.26 14.25 -18.86
N LEU A 149 -3.34 14.84 -18.08
CA LEU A 149 -2.12 15.47 -18.59
C LEU A 149 -0.99 14.45 -18.90
N LEU A 150 -1.17 13.18 -18.57
CA LEU A 150 -0.19 12.16 -18.93
C LEU A 150 -0.11 12.01 -20.46
N PRO A 151 1.11 11.83 -21.00
CA PRO A 151 1.28 11.61 -22.43
C PRO A 151 0.52 10.36 -22.87
N ASN A 152 -0.19 10.46 -23.97
CA ASN A 152 -0.89 9.32 -24.55
C ASN A 152 0.16 8.27 -24.95
N PRO A 153 0.07 7.03 -24.48
CA PRO A 153 0.89 5.95 -25.04
C PRO A 153 0.43 5.76 -26.48
N GLY A 154 1.30 6.10 -27.43
CA GLY A 154 1.02 5.94 -28.85
C GLY A 154 0.59 4.51 -29.24
#